data_3a2309cd56d6d1476f1f7f01ceecf10c
#
_entry.id   3a2309cd56d6d1476f1f7f01ceecf10c
#
_cell.length_a   1.000
_cell.length_b   1.000
_cell.length_c   1.000
_cell.angle_alpha   90.00
_cell.angle_beta   90.00
_cell.angle_gamma   90.00
#
_symmetry.space_group_name_H-M   'P 1'
#
loop_
_entity.id
_entity.type
_entity.pdbx_description
1 polymer ?
#
loop_
_entity_poly.entity_id
_entity_poly.type
_entity_poly.pdbx_seq_one_letter_code
_entity_poly.pdbx_strand_id
1 'polypeptide(L)'
;MVVIRAGSAADAAQIAEVQRDSWFGAYAGIIADEIIDRVTAVDGGARVRQSFRTRPWQRMIVAVPDGEDGGIVGYAAFGPETDVLGAPWPHPLSTDGEERRVAELYALYVRPPWWSTGTGRALMDRVLARSVAAGYSSVTLWVLRDNRRARRFYERAGFAPDGATNVLTGLGDVRELRYRQQL
;
A
#
# COMPACT_ATOMS: atom_id res chain seq x y z
N MET A 1 21.78 -1.02 2.73
CA MET A 1 20.70 -0.97 3.72
C MET A 1 19.71 0.12 3.27
N VAL A 2 18.47 0.17 3.78
CA VAL A 2 17.53 1.27 3.47
C VAL A 2 17.14 2.01 4.73
N VAL A 3 16.93 3.32 4.60
CA VAL A 3 16.37 4.19 5.64
C VAL A 3 14.89 4.41 5.32
N ILE A 4 14.01 4.22 6.32
CA ILE A 4 12.57 4.51 6.20
C ILE A 4 12.28 5.87 6.84
N ARG A 5 11.78 6.80 6.03
CA ARG A 5 11.37 8.14 6.48
C ARG A 5 9.94 8.49 6.10
N ALA A 6 9.39 9.54 6.67
CA ALA A 6 8.12 10.09 6.21
C ALA A 6 8.24 10.55 4.75
N GLY A 7 7.22 10.27 3.97
CA GLY A 7 7.06 10.81 2.63
C GLY A 7 6.43 12.20 2.66
N SER A 8 6.72 12.99 1.66
CA SER A 8 6.23 14.36 1.49
C SER A 8 5.77 14.61 0.05
N ALA A 9 5.13 15.74 -0.19
CA ALA A 9 4.73 16.15 -1.53
C ALA A 9 5.92 16.36 -2.49
N ALA A 10 7.12 16.62 -1.97
CA ALA A 10 8.35 16.71 -2.77
C ALA A 10 8.77 15.35 -3.35
N ASP A 11 8.40 14.25 -2.69
CA ASP A 11 8.72 12.88 -3.11
C ASP A 11 7.77 12.35 -4.21
N ALA A 12 6.73 13.11 -4.55
CA ALA A 12 5.60 12.61 -5.32
C ALA A 12 5.98 12.06 -6.71
N ALA A 13 6.93 12.68 -7.40
CA ALA A 13 7.37 12.19 -8.70
C ALA A 13 8.04 10.83 -8.59
N GLN A 14 8.98 10.66 -7.66
CA GLN A 14 9.66 9.38 -7.42
C GLN A 14 8.71 8.29 -6.91
N ILE A 15 7.73 8.64 -6.08
CA ILE A 15 6.69 7.71 -5.62
C ILE A 15 5.86 7.19 -6.81
N ALA A 16 5.49 8.06 -7.75
CA ALA A 16 4.77 7.67 -8.96
C ALA A 16 5.60 6.72 -9.86
N GLU A 17 6.90 6.98 -9.98
CA GLU A 17 7.82 6.07 -10.69
C GLU A 17 7.93 4.71 -10.00
N VAL A 18 8.11 4.68 -8.67
CA VAL A 18 8.15 3.43 -7.91
C VAL A 18 6.85 2.64 -8.10
N GLN A 19 5.70 3.31 -8.10
CA GLN A 19 4.42 2.65 -8.36
C GLN A 19 4.42 2.01 -9.75
N ARG A 20 4.79 2.75 -10.78
CA ARG A 20 4.83 2.26 -12.16
C ARG A 20 5.75 1.05 -12.30
N ASP A 21 7.01 1.18 -11.88
CA ASP A 21 7.99 0.09 -11.97
C ASP A 21 7.52 -1.17 -11.24
N SER A 22 6.91 -0.99 -10.06
CA SER A 22 6.40 -2.09 -9.26
C SER A 22 5.19 -2.77 -9.90
N TRP A 23 4.30 -2.01 -10.54
CA TRP A 23 3.11 -2.55 -11.21
C TRP A 23 3.50 -3.43 -12.38
N PHE A 24 4.40 -2.97 -13.24
CA PHE A 24 4.90 -3.79 -14.36
C PHE A 24 5.56 -5.08 -13.87
N GLY A 25 6.35 -5.02 -12.80
CA GLY A 25 6.98 -6.22 -12.26
C GLY A 25 6.02 -7.16 -11.53
N ALA A 26 5.07 -6.61 -10.77
CA ALA A 26 4.22 -7.40 -9.87
C ALA A 26 2.96 -7.96 -10.55
N TYR A 27 2.47 -7.29 -11.59
CA TYR A 27 1.19 -7.62 -12.23
C TYR A 27 1.34 -8.13 -13.65
N ALA A 28 2.58 -8.33 -14.14
CA ALA A 28 2.84 -8.99 -15.41
C ALA A 28 2.09 -10.33 -15.51
N GLY A 29 1.30 -10.51 -16.58
CA GLY A 29 0.47 -11.71 -16.78
C GLY A 29 -0.77 -11.81 -15.90
N ILE A 30 -1.05 -10.81 -15.02
CA ILE A 30 -2.27 -10.72 -14.21
C ILE A 30 -3.17 -9.59 -14.73
N ILE A 31 -2.58 -8.45 -15.04
CA ILE A 31 -3.26 -7.27 -15.62
C ILE A 31 -2.62 -7.00 -16.97
N ALA A 32 -3.42 -6.66 -17.98
CA ALA A 32 -2.91 -6.31 -19.28
C ALA A 32 -2.01 -5.06 -19.25
N ASP A 33 -0.91 -5.05 -19.99
CA ASP A 33 0.09 -3.99 -19.96
C ASP A 33 -0.50 -2.61 -20.29
N GLU A 34 -1.48 -2.56 -21.23
CA GLU A 34 -2.17 -1.32 -21.62
C GLU A 34 -2.98 -0.73 -20.45
N ILE A 35 -3.52 -1.60 -19.57
CA ILE A 35 -4.22 -1.16 -18.36
C ILE A 35 -3.21 -0.63 -17.35
N ILE A 36 -2.09 -1.33 -17.17
CA ILE A 36 -1.01 -0.88 -16.29
C ILE A 36 -0.50 0.48 -16.75
N ASP A 37 -0.19 0.65 -18.04
CA ASP A 37 0.24 1.91 -18.62
C ASP A 37 -0.74 3.06 -18.34
N ARG A 38 -2.02 2.81 -18.59
CA ARG A 38 -3.07 3.81 -18.38
C ARG A 38 -3.21 4.22 -16.93
N VAL A 39 -3.18 3.26 -16.00
CA VAL A 39 -3.41 3.50 -14.57
C VAL A 39 -2.19 4.12 -13.91
N THR A 40 -0.98 3.73 -14.34
CA THR A 40 0.28 4.22 -13.80
C THR A 40 0.93 5.29 -14.65
N ALA A 41 0.21 5.87 -15.61
CA ALA A 41 0.72 6.95 -16.44
C ALA A 41 1.41 8.03 -15.58
N VAL A 42 2.69 8.29 -15.88
CA VAL A 42 3.50 9.21 -15.09
C VAL A 42 3.07 10.64 -15.42
N ASP A 43 2.44 11.27 -14.45
CA ASP A 43 1.98 12.66 -14.51
C ASP A 43 2.89 13.61 -13.72
N GLY A 44 4.18 13.26 -13.59
CA GLY A 44 5.13 13.96 -12.73
C GLY A 44 4.76 13.90 -11.24
N GLY A 45 3.94 12.92 -10.85
CA GLY A 45 3.47 12.75 -9.47
C GLY A 45 2.31 13.65 -9.07
N ALA A 46 1.57 14.24 -10.02
CA ALA A 46 0.46 15.14 -9.72
C ALA A 46 -0.62 14.48 -8.87
N ARG A 47 -1.01 13.24 -9.19
CA ARG A 47 -1.98 12.45 -8.39
C ARG A 47 -1.48 12.17 -6.98
N VAL A 48 -0.19 11.85 -6.84
CA VAL A 48 0.43 11.62 -5.52
C VAL A 48 0.46 12.93 -4.72
N ARG A 49 0.87 14.05 -5.32
CA ARG A 49 0.80 15.38 -4.67
C ARG A 49 -0.61 15.75 -4.25
N GLN A 50 -1.60 15.45 -5.09
CA GLN A 50 -2.99 15.68 -4.76
C GLN A 50 -3.42 14.87 -3.53
N SER A 51 -3.01 13.60 -3.41
CA SER A 51 -3.37 12.76 -2.26
C SER A 51 -2.87 13.35 -0.93
N PHE A 52 -1.71 13.99 -0.88
CA PHE A 52 -1.22 14.69 0.31
C PHE A 52 -2.13 15.83 0.75
N ARG A 53 -2.85 16.47 -0.19
CA ARG A 53 -3.78 17.56 0.10
C ARG A 53 -5.18 17.09 0.43
N THR A 54 -5.67 16.07 -0.29
CA THR A 54 -7.06 15.63 -0.21
C THR A 54 -7.30 14.51 0.79
N ARG A 55 -6.24 13.86 1.28
CA ARG A 55 -6.28 12.74 2.22
C ARG A 55 -5.37 12.99 3.42
N PRO A 56 -5.68 13.99 4.29
CA PRO A 56 -4.82 14.37 5.41
C PRO A 56 -4.65 13.25 6.45
N TRP A 57 -5.56 12.27 6.46
CA TRP A 57 -5.49 11.08 7.31
C TRP A 57 -4.53 10.01 6.80
N GLN A 58 -4.21 10.03 5.49
CA GLN A 58 -3.27 9.08 4.90
C GLN A 58 -1.84 9.40 5.34
N ARG A 59 -1.16 8.38 5.83
CA ARG A 59 0.28 8.43 6.11
C ARG A 59 1.03 7.80 4.96
N MET A 60 2.14 8.41 4.59
CA MET A 60 3.04 7.89 3.56
C MET A 60 4.45 7.81 4.11
N ILE A 61 5.12 6.70 3.86
CA ILE A 61 6.52 6.48 4.20
C ILE A 61 7.27 5.99 2.96
N VAL A 62 8.53 6.33 2.88
CA VAL A 62 9.39 5.98 1.74
C VAL A 62 10.65 5.26 2.23
N ALA A 63 11.14 4.35 1.40
CA ALA A 63 12.42 3.67 1.58
C ALA A 63 13.45 4.30 0.65
N VAL A 64 14.56 4.75 1.23
CA VAL A 64 15.68 5.36 0.52
C VAL A 64 16.93 4.52 0.82
N PRO A 65 17.75 4.14 -0.17
CA PRO A 65 19.02 3.49 0.08
C PRO A 65 19.92 4.33 0.99
N ASP A 66 20.70 3.64 1.82
CA ASP A 66 21.70 4.29 2.65
C ASP A 66 22.86 4.75 1.74
N GLY A 67 23.12 6.07 1.66
CA GLY A 67 24.12 6.70 0.79
C GLY A 67 23.61 7.95 0.07
N GLU A 68 24.52 8.77 -0.45
CA GLU A 68 24.23 10.14 -0.93
C GLU A 68 23.40 10.24 -2.21
N ASP A 69 23.31 9.20 -3.05
CA ASP A 69 22.64 9.25 -4.36
C ASP A 69 21.35 8.41 -4.45
N GLY A 70 20.77 8.01 -3.33
CA GLY A 70 19.67 7.06 -3.31
C GLY A 70 18.29 7.69 -3.52
N GLY A 71 17.75 7.60 -4.72
CA GLY A 71 16.33 7.87 -4.98
C GLY A 71 15.42 6.89 -4.22
N ILE A 72 14.12 7.19 -4.16
CA ILE A 72 13.14 6.33 -3.50
C ILE A 72 13.04 4.99 -4.24
N VAL A 73 13.19 3.89 -3.49
CA VAL A 73 13.13 2.52 -4.01
C VAL A 73 11.90 1.75 -3.59
N GLY A 74 11.13 2.30 -2.66
CA GLY A 74 9.86 1.75 -2.22
C GLY A 74 9.07 2.75 -1.39
N TYR A 75 7.76 2.51 -1.27
CA TYR A 75 6.91 3.31 -0.39
C TYR A 75 5.76 2.48 0.16
N ALA A 76 5.16 2.96 1.24
CA ALA A 76 3.88 2.50 1.73
C ALA A 76 2.97 3.67 2.06
N ALA A 77 1.66 3.50 1.78
CA ALA A 77 0.61 4.42 2.13
C ALA A 77 -0.42 3.68 2.99
N PHE A 78 -0.79 4.26 4.14
CA PHE A 78 -1.70 3.63 5.10
C PHE A 78 -2.45 4.69 5.91
N GLY A 79 -3.50 4.27 6.58
CA GLY A 79 -4.34 5.15 7.41
C GLY A 79 -5.54 4.39 7.96
N PRO A 80 -6.62 5.10 8.34
CA PRO A 80 -7.88 4.46 8.72
C PRO A 80 -8.41 3.56 7.61
N GLU A 81 -9.05 2.44 7.96
CA GLU A 81 -9.73 1.60 6.97
C GLU A 81 -10.76 2.44 6.19
N THR A 82 -10.67 2.38 4.86
CA THR A 82 -11.67 2.98 3.99
C THR A 82 -12.67 1.90 3.64
N ASP A 83 -13.97 2.21 3.78
CA ASP A 83 -15.00 1.28 3.33
C ASP A 83 -14.81 0.98 1.84
N VAL A 84 -15.06 -0.27 1.44
CA VAL A 84 -15.02 -0.76 0.05
C VAL A 84 -15.85 0.12 -0.91
N LEU A 85 -16.77 0.91 -0.39
CA LEU A 85 -17.64 1.82 -1.14
C LEU A 85 -17.14 3.27 -1.23
N GLY A 86 -15.94 3.55 -0.76
CA GLY A 86 -15.31 4.87 -0.94
C GLY A 86 -15.87 5.96 -0.05
N ALA A 87 -16.52 5.64 1.04
CA ALA A 87 -16.98 6.63 2.00
C ALA A 87 -15.80 7.26 2.76
N PRO A 88 -15.74 8.61 2.87
CA PRO A 88 -14.67 9.26 3.59
C PRO A 88 -14.81 9.03 5.11
N TRP A 89 -13.66 8.79 5.75
CA TRP A 89 -13.51 8.85 7.21
C TRP A 89 -14.07 10.17 7.79
N PRO A 90 -14.65 10.17 9.02
CA PRO A 90 -14.70 9.07 9.97
C PRO A 90 -16.02 8.30 9.89
N HIS A 91 -15.96 6.97 9.78
CA HIS A 91 -17.14 6.18 10.07
C HIS A 91 -17.40 6.18 11.58
N PRO A 92 -18.64 6.44 12.01
CA PRO A 92 -19.01 6.18 13.39
C PRO A 92 -18.91 4.67 13.65
N LEU A 93 -18.44 4.37 14.83
CA LEU A 93 -18.39 3.11 15.55
C LEU A 93 -19.04 1.88 14.87
N SER A 94 -18.34 0.77 14.83
CA SER A 94 -18.92 -0.55 14.66
C SER A 94 -20.15 -0.67 15.60
N THR A 95 -21.26 -1.18 15.06
CA THR A 95 -22.54 -1.32 15.78
C THR A 95 -22.48 -2.24 17.01
N ASP A 96 -21.32 -2.83 17.30
CA ASP A 96 -21.10 -3.82 18.37
C ASP A 96 -20.49 -3.24 19.64
N GLY A 97 -20.37 -1.90 19.74
CA GLY A 97 -19.95 -1.23 20.96
C GLY A 97 -18.46 -1.35 21.34
N GLU A 98 -17.67 -2.10 20.61
CA GLU A 98 -16.21 -2.09 20.72
C GLU A 98 -15.60 -1.20 19.62
N GLU A 99 -14.88 -0.15 20.03
CA GLU A 99 -14.09 0.70 19.13
C GLU A 99 -12.93 -0.09 18.49
N ARG A 100 -13.24 -0.97 17.54
CA ARG A 100 -12.20 -1.63 16.74
C ARG A 100 -11.68 -0.64 15.72
N ARG A 101 -10.64 0.09 16.10
CA ARG A 101 -9.94 0.98 15.19
C ARG A 101 -9.10 0.14 14.23
N VAL A 102 -9.54 0.04 12.99
CA VAL A 102 -8.86 -0.71 11.94
C VAL A 102 -8.07 0.25 11.06
N ALA A 103 -6.79 -0.04 10.84
CA ALA A 103 -6.00 0.61 9.82
C ALA A 103 -6.08 -0.16 8.51
N GLU A 104 -5.86 0.52 7.39
CA GLU A 104 -5.68 -0.10 6.09
C GLU A 104 -4.32 0.27 5.49
N LEU A 105 -3.63 -0.72 4.98
CA LEU A 105 -2.47 -0.53 4.12
C LEU A 105 -2.95 -0.38 2.67
N TYR A 106 -3.06 0.86 2.19
CA TYR A 106 -3.56 1.17 0.84
C TYR A 106 -2.59 0.80 -0.27
N ALA A 107 -1.29 0.88 0.02
CA ALA A 107 -0.23 0.58 -0.94
C ALA A 107 1.06 0.19 -0.22
N LEU A 108 1.75 -0.81 -0.76
CA LEU A 108 3.14 -1.13 -0.44
C LEU A 108 3.81 -1.57 -1.72
N TYR A 109 4.67 -0.72 -2.25
CA TYR A 109 5.38 -0.98 -3.49
C TYR A 109 6.88 -0.81 -3.31
N VAL A 110 7.63 -1.71 -3.95
CA VAL A 110 9.10 -1.71 -3.98
C VAL A 110 9.54 -1.99 -5.40
N ARG A 111 10.49 -1.21 -5.91
CA ARG A 111 11.05 -1.42 -7.25
C ARG A 111 11.60 -2.84 -7.41
N PRO A 112 11.42 -3.51 -8.56
CA PRO A 112 11.84 -4.90 -8.76
C PRO A 112 13.29 -5.22 -8.36
N PRO A 113 14.31 -4.39 -8.63
CA PRO A 113 15.69 -4.65 -8.21
C PRO A 113 15.87 -4.71 -6.67
N TRP A 114 14.93 -4.15 -5.92
CA TRP A 114 14.95 -4.13 -4.46
C TRP A 114 14.05 -5.19 -3.81
N TRP A 115 13.51 -6.09 -4.60
CA TRP A 115 12.76 -7.22 -4.06
C TRP A 115 13.70 -8.23 -3.38
N SER A 116 13.21 -8.84 -2.30
CA SER A 116 13.97 -9.82 -1.50
C SER A 116 15.23 -9.28 -0.81
N THR A 117 15.40 -7.95 -0.77
CA THR A 117 16.51 -7.29 -0.05
C THR A 117 16.16 -6.88 1.38
N GLY A 118 14.94 -7.17 1.84
CA GLY A 118 14.45 -6.71 3.14
C GLY A 118 13.69 -5.36 3.09
N THR A 119 13.73 -4.62 1.98
CA THR A 119 13.09 -3.29 1.84
C THR A 119 11.59 -3.33 2.13
N GLY A 120 10.87 -4.30 1.53
CA GLY A 120 9.43 -4.45 1.79
C GLY A 120 9.13 -4.79 3.25
N ARG A 121 9.97 -5.60 3.89
CA ARG A 121 9.84 -5.94 5.31
C ARG A 121 10.04 -4.71 6.18
N ALA A 122 11.06 -3.91 5.93
CA ALA A 122 11.32 -2.67 6.68
C ALA A 122 10.16 -1.66 6.57
N LEU A 123 9.55 -1.52 5.38
CA LEU A 123 8.34 -0.72 5.20
C LEU A 123 7.17 -1.28 6.01
N MET A 124 6.90 -2.59 5.93
CA MET A 124 5.82 -3.25 6.65
C MET A 124 5.96 -3.10 8.17
N ASP A 125 7.15 -3.37 8.71
CA ASP A 125 7.42 -3.23 10.14
C ASP A 125 7.17 -1.79 10.62
N ARG A 126 7.51 -0.79 9.80
CA ARG A 126 7.24 0.61 10.12
C ARG A 126 5.74 0.93 10.06
N VAL A 127 4.98 0.37 9.12
CA VAL A 127 3.51 0.51 9.05
C VAL A 127 2.88 -0.06 10.30
N LEU A 128 3.21 -1.30 10.67
CA LEU A 128 2.65 -1.97 11.85
C LEU A 128 2.97 -1.19 13.13
N ALA A 129 4.23 -0.79 13.34
CA ALA A 129 4.63 0.00 14.50
C ALA A 129 3.88 1.35 14.60
N ARG A 130 3.66 2.01 13.46
CA ARG A 130 2.89 3.27 13.41
C ARG A 130 1.40 3.05 13.67
N SER A 131 0.85 1.94 13.21
CA SER A 131 -0.55 1.56 13.46
C SER A 131 -0.78 1.28 14.94
N VAL A 132 0.09 0.50 15.59
CA VAL A 132 0.06 0.29 17.05
C VAL A 132 0.13 1.61 17.81
N ALA A 133 1.11 2.47 17.47
CA ALA A 133 1.28 3.77 18.13
C ALA A 133 0.10 4.72 17.95
N ALA A 134 -0.70 4.54 16.87
CA ALA A 134 -1.93 5.30 16.62
C ALA A 134 -3.19 4.68 17.27
N GLY A 135 -3.04 3.56 18.01
CA GLY A 135 -4.13 2.89 18.72
C GLY A 135 -5.04 2.06 17.82
N TYR A 136 -4.57 1.61 16.67
CA TYR A 136 -5.29 0.62 15.87
C TYR A 136 -5.14 -0.77 16.46
N SER A 137 -6.20 -1.57 16.41
CA SER A 137 -6.23 -2.96 16.91
C SER A 137 -5.92 -3.99 15.83
N SER A 138 -6.06 -3.61 14.57
CA SER A 138 -5.74 -4.46 13.42
C SER A 138 -5.39 -3.64 12.19
N VAL A 139 -4.72 -4.29 11.22
CA VAL A 139 -4.44 -3.74 9.90
C VAL A 139 -5.05 -4.64 8.84
N THR A 140 -5.74 -4.05 7.87
CA THR A 140 -6.23 -4.73 6.66
C THR A 140 -5.44 -4.29 5.43
N LEU A 141 -5.51 -5.09 4.38
CA LEU A 141 -5.00 -4.76 3.06
C LEU A 141 -5.75 -5.57 2.00
N TRP A 142 -5.73 -5.09 0.77
CA TRP A 142 -6.22 -5.81 -0.39
C TRP A 142 -5.07 -6.29 -1.26
N VAL A 143 -5.15 -7.53 -1.73
CA VAL A 143 -4.12 -8.13 -2.59
C VAL A 143 -4.76 -8.91 -3.73
N LEU A 144 -4.26 -8.75 -4.95
CA LEU A 144 -4.75 -9.54 -6.09
C LEU A 144 -4.60 -11.03 -5.81
N ARG A 145 -5.69 -11.80 -6.01
CA ARG A 145 -5.75 -13.23 -5.77
C ARG A 145 -4.60 -13.98 -6.47
N ASP A 146 -4.28 -13.55 -7.68
CA ASP A 146 -3.31 -14.22 -8.53
C ASP A 146 -1.87 -13.70 -8.31
N ASN A 147 -1.67 -12.64 -7.53
CA ASN A 147 -0.36 -12.18 -7.10
C ASN A 147 0.19 -13.04 -5.94
N ARG A 148 0.62 -14.26 -6.28
CA ARG A 148 1.15 -15.23 -5.31
C ARG A 148 2.37 -14.71 -4.55
N ARG A 149 3.20 -13.85 -5.18
CA ARG A 149 4.37 -13.25 -4.54
C ARG A 149 3.96 -12.34 -3.38
N ALA A 150 3.06 -11.41 -3.64
CA ALA A 150 2.59 -10.47 -2.62
C ALA A 150 1.85 -11.21 -1.49
N ARG A 151 0.98 -12.17 -1.82
CA ARG A 151 0.28 -12.98 -0.81
C ARG A 151 1.26 -13.67 0.15
N ARG A 152 2.28 -14.37 -0.38
CA ARG A 152 3.32 -15.00 0.45
C ARG A 152 4.11 -13.99 1.30
N PHE A 153 4.31 -12.78 0.79
CA PHE A 153 4.95 -11.71 1.56
C PHE A 153 4.09 -11.29 2.74
N TYR A 154 2.80 -11.05 2.54
CA TYR A 154 1.86 -10.68 3.59
C TYR A 154 1.63 -11.80 4.60
N GLU A 155 1.53 -13.04 4.15
CA GLU A 155 1.43 -14.23 5.03
C GLU A 155 2.64 -14.35 5.97
N ARG A 156 3.87 -14.13 5.45
CA ARG A 156 5.08 -14.09 6.29
C ARG A 156 5.14 -12.90 7.24
N ALA A 157 4.43 -11.83 6.93
CA ALA A 157 4.30 -10.67 7.80
C ALA A 157 3.22 -10.84 8.87
N GLY A 158 2.50 -11.97 8.88
CA GLY A 158 1.48 -12.30 9.89
C GLY A 158 0.04 -12.01 9.46
N PHE A 159 -0.18 -11.63 8.20
CA PHE A 159 -1.53 -11.43 7.67
C PHE A 159 -2.14 -12.75 7.20
N ALA A 160 -3.45 -12.86 7.33
CA ALA A 160 -4.24 -13.97 6.81
C ALA A 160 -5.50 -13.45 6.07
N PRO A 161 -6.02 -14.18 5.08
CA PRO A 161 -7.28 -13.81 4.43
C PRO A 161 -8.42 -13.84 5.47
N ASP A 162 -9.28 -12.82 5.45
CA ASP A 162 -10.42 -12.71 6.37
C ASP A 162 -11.78 -13.07 5.70
N GLY A 163 -11.73 -13.56 4.47
CA GLY A 163 -12.90 -14.00 3.69
C GLY A 163 -13.52 -12.94 2.78
N ALA A 164 -13.18 -11.66 2.95
CA ALA A 164 -13.69 -10.62 2.07
C ALA A 164 -13.00 -10.67 0.69
N THR A 165 -13.78 -10.45 -0.36
CA THR A 165 -13.30 -10.44 -1.76
C THR A 165 -13.92 -9.29 -2.51
N ASN A 166 -13.21 -8.79 -3.52
CA ASN A 166 -13.69 -7.75 -4.41
C ASN A 166 -13.27 -8.04 -5.87
N VAL A 167 -13.95 -7.42 -6.83
CA VAL A 167 -13.61 -7.50 -8.27
C VAL A 167 -13.31 -6.09 -8.77
N LEU A 168 -12.11 -5.90 -9.29
CA LEU A 168 -11.64 -4.63 -9.85
C LEU A 168 -11.99 -4.56 -11.34
N THR A 169 -13.20 -4.12 -11.67
CA THR A 169 -13.71 -4.04 -13.05
C THR A 169 -12.87 -3.10 -13.92
N GLY A 170 -12.36 -2.00 -13.35
CA GLY A 170 -11.48 -1.08 -14.06
C GLY A 170 -10.08 -1.63 -14.40
N LEU A 171 -9.72 -2.79 -13.87
CA LEU A 171 -8.44 -3.47 -14.08
C LEU A 171 -8.56 -4.81 -14.83
N GLY A 172 -9.67 -5.04 -15.54
CA GLY A 172 -9.90 -6.27 -16.30
C GLY A 172 -10.52 -7.39 -15.46
N ASP A 173 -11.42 -7.05 -14.56
CA ASP A 173 -12.17 -7.98 -13.71
C ASP A 173 -11.29 -8.89 -12.84
N VAL A 174 -10.11 -8.38 -12.45
CA VAL A 174 -9.24 -9.12 -11.55
C VAL A 174 -9.81 -9.16 -10.14
N ARG A 175 -9.63 -10.28 -9.47
CA ARG A 175 -10.11 -10.49 -8.10
C ARG A 175 -9.05 -10.12 -7.09
N GLU A 176 -9.47 -9.48 -6.01
CA GLU A 176 -8.65 -9.25 -4.84
C GLU A 176 -9.24 -9.89 -3.59
N LEU A 177 -8.37 -10.22 -2.66
CA LEU A 177 -8.67 -10.81 -1.36
C LEU A 177 -8.26 -9.80 -0.30
N ARG A 178 -9.11 -9.64 0.73
CA ARG A 178 -8.70 -8.88 1.89
C ARG A 178 -7.92 -9.76 2.86
N TYR A 179 -6.82 -9.24 3.34
CA TYR A 179 -5.99 -9.83 4.37
C TYR A 179 -6.05 -8.95 5.61
N ARG A 180 -5.97 -9.57 6.78
CA ARG A 180 -6.01 -8.91 8.08
C ARG A 180 -4.92 -9.44 8.99
N GLN A 181 -4.37 -8.55 9.83
CA GLN A 181 -3.48 -8.90 10.95
C GLN A 181 -3.99 -8.20 12.21
N GLN A 182 -4.06 -8.91 13.32
CA GLN A 182 -4.26 -8.34 14.66
C GLN A 182 -2.92 -7.75 15.15
N LEU A 183 -2.96 -6.62 15.85
CA LEU A 183 -1.80 -5.89 16.37
C LEU A 183 -1.58 -6.16 17.85
#